data_531c67c0e5a9bd68f6ce5e06c83c9b32
#
_entry.id   531c67c0e5a9bd68f6ce5e06c83c9b32
#
_cell.length_a   1.000
_cell.length_b   1.000
_cell.length_c   1.000
_cell.angle_alpha   90.00
_cell.angle_beta   90.00
_cell.angle_gamma   90.00
#
_symmetry.space_group_name_H-M   'P 1'
#
loop_
_entity.id
_entity.type
_entity.pdbx_description
1 polymer ?
#
loop_
_entity_poly.entity_id
_entity_poly.type
_entity_poly.pdbx_seq_one_letter_code
_entity_poly.pdbx_strand_id
1 'polypeptide(L)'
;MSTLAFERGTAFTASQVALADGIERLIAVARTHPGPSGRGRAIDDDELGRRLARIRSQAASLRAMTYATISRNARSPLPGPEGSMMKLYYSDLHQEFGRLCMDVLGVDGLALGPDHGSDWTHEYLKGFSTSIGGGTSEIQRNIIGERVLGLPR
;
A
#
# COMPACT_ATOMS: atom_id res chain seq x y z
N MET A 1 -20.32 -11.90 -15.82
CA MET A 1 -19.34 -11.61 -14.73
C MET A 1 -18.15 -10.93 -15.37
N SER A 2 -17.72 -9.77 -14.88
CA SER A 2 -16.57 -9.08 -15.50
C SER A 2 -15.26 -9.69 -14.98
N THR A 3 -14.30 -9.94 -15.87
CA THR A 3 -12.93 -10.36 -15.62
C THR A 3 -12.27 -9.53 -14.50
N LEU A 4 -12.60 -8.23 -14.43
CA LEU A 4 -12.15 -7.30 -13.40
C LEU A 4 -12.57 -7.67 -11.96
N ALA A 5 -13.68 -8.39 -11.77
CA ALA A 5 -14.08 -8.83 -10.42
C ALA A 5 -13.17 -9.96 -9.89
N PHE A 6 -12.67 -10.81 -10.81
CA PHE A 6 -11.76 -11.89 -10.48
C PHE A 6 -10.33 -11.36 -10.21
N GLU A 7 -9.87 -10.40 -11.02
CA GLU A 7 -8.56 -9.76 -10.85
C GLU A 7 -8.41 -9.02 -9.51
N ARG A 8 -9.51 -8.46 -8.98
CA ARG A 8 -9.50 -7.71 -7.71
C ARG A 8 -9.34 -8.58 -6.46
N GLY A 9 -9.51 -9.91 -6.57
CA GLY A 9 -9.49 -10.81 -5.41
C GLY A 9 -8.08 -11.25 -5.02
N THR A 10 -7.41 -12.00 -5.90
CA THR A 10 -6.13 -12.67 -5.60
C THR A 10 -4.93 -12.06 -6.31
N ALA A 11 -5.13 -11.33 -7.41
CA ALA A 11 -4.06 -10.73 -8.21
C ALA A 11 -3.19 -9.73 -7.41
N PHE A 12 -3.77 -9.06 -6.41
CA PHE A 12 -3.03 -8.12 -5.56
C PHE A 12 -2.26 -8.75 -4.41
N THR A 13 -2.35 -10.06 -4.19
CA THR A 13 -1.68 -10.72 -3.05
C THR A 13 -0.16 -10.58 -3.13
N ALA A 14 0.42 -10.81 -4.31
CA ALA A 14 1.87 -10.63 -4.51
C ALA A 14 2.32 -9.18 -4.27
N SER A 15 1.53 -8.20 -4.73
CA SER A 15 1.79 -6.77 -4.51
C SER A 15 1.70 -6.38 -3.03
N GLN A 16 0.79 -6.99 -2.28
CA GLN A 16 0.67 -6.78 -0.83
C GLN A 16 1.87 -7.34 -0.07
N VAL A 17 2.38 -8.50 -0.47
CA VAL A 17 3.60 -9.10 0.11
C VAL A 17 4.79 -8.20 -0.18
N ALA A 18 4.95 -7.74 -1.43
CA ALA A 18 6.02 -6.83 -1.81
C ALA A 18 5.96 -5.50 -1.04
N LEU A 19 4.76 -4.95 -0.84
CA LEU A 19 4.57 -3.73 -0.04
C LEU A 19 4.97 -3.95 1.43
N ALA A 20 4.56 -5.05 2.03
CA ALA A 20 4.91 -5.38 3.41
C ALA A 20 6.44 -5.54 3.58
N ASP A 21 7.10 -6.22 2.65
CA ASP A 21 8.56 -6.34 2.62
C ASP A 21 9.23 -4.96 2.42
N GLY A 22 8.71 -4.15 1.50
CA GLY A 22 9.18 -2.78 1.29
C GLY A 22 9.12 -1.92 2.56
N ILE A 23 8.05 -2.03 3.33
CA ILE A 23 7.89 -1.33 4.61
C ILE A 23 8.95 -1.77 5.62
N GLU A 24 9.22 -3.08 5.76
CA GLU A 24 10.27 -3.58 6.67
C GLU A 24 11.65 -3.12 6.22
N ARG A 25 11.92 -3.10 4.91
CA ARG A 25 13.17 -2.54 4.35
C ARG A 25 13.31 -1.05 4.65
N LEU A 26 12.24 -0.27 4.50
CA LEU A 26 12.25 1.16 4.82
C LEU A 26 12.54 1.41 6.31
N ILE A 27 11.95 0.60 7.20
CA ILE A 27 12.24 0.65 8.65
C ILE A 27 13.73 0.35 8.91
N ALA A 28 14.31 -0.62 8.21
CA ALA A 28 15.72 -0.93 8.33
C ALA A 28 16.61 0.24 7.86
N VAL A 29 16.25 0.88 6.74
CA VAL A 29 16.91 2.09 6.25
C VAL A 29 16.79 3.23 7.28
N ALA A 30 15.60 3.49 7.81
CA ALA A 30 15.37 4.56 8.79
C ALA A 30 16.21 4.42 10.09
N ARG A 31 16.67 3.20 10.41
CA ARG A 31 17.56 2.94 11.56
C ARG A 31 19.01 3.38 11.33
N THR A 32 19.41 3.61 10.12
CA THR A 32 20.80 3.96 9.76
C THR A 32 20.89 5.28 9.00
N HIS A 33 19.84 5.65 8.27
CA HIS A 33 19.79 6.88 7.48
C HIS A 33 19.64 8.11 8.39
N PRO A 34 20.33 9.24 8.10
CA PRO A 34 20.16 10.49 8.82
C PRO A 34 18.69 10.97 8.75
N GLY A 35 18.18 11.47 9.86
CA GLY A 35 16.86 12.08 9.90
C GLY A 35 16.78 13.42 9.15
N PRO A 36 15.56 13.96 8.92
CA PRO A 36 15.36 15.22 8.19
C PRO A 36 16.11 16.42 8.77
N SER A 37 16.36 16.41 10.07
CA SER A 37 17.12 17.45 10.77
C SER A 37 18.65 17.34 10.58
N GLY A 38 19.13 16.26 9.95
CA GLY A 38 20.55 15.90 9.90
C GLY A 38 21.16 15.55 11.27
N ARG A 39 20.34 15.47 12.31
CA ARG A 39 20.74 15.13 13.67
C ARG A 39 20.07 13.80 14.08
N GLY A 40 20.86 12.76 14.25
CA GLY A 40 20.34 11.44 14.60
C GLY A 40 19.82 10.66 13.38
N ARG A 41 19.16 9.55 13.65
CA ARG A 41 18.62 8.64 12.63
C ARG A 41 17.17 9.02 12.31
N ALA A 42 16.71 8.71 11.10
CA ALA A 42 15.31 8.96 10.70
C ALA A 42 14.31 8.27 11.64
N ILE A 43 14.64 7.08 12.16
CA ILE A 43 13.77 6.36 13.10
C ILE A 43 13.59 7.06 14.46
N ASP A 44 14.53 7.93 14.84
CA ASP A 44 14.50 8.67 16.11
C ASP A 44 13.70 9.98 15.99
N ASP A 45 13.27 10.35 14.79
CA ASP A 45 12.31 11.43 14.58
C ASP A 45 10.91 10.94 14.96
N ASP A 46 10.25 11.63 15.90
CA ASP A 46 8.95 11.22 16.46
C ASP A 46 7.85 11.10 15.39
N GLU A 47 7.85 11.99 14.40
CA GLU A 47 6.85 11.97 13.31
C GLU A 47 7.10 10.80 12.37
N LEU A 48 8.33 10.61 11.91
CA LEU A 48 8.70 9.50 11.03
C LEU A 48 8.52 8.16 11.74
N GLY A 49 8.98 8.04 12.99
CA GLY A 49 8.82 6.83 13.79
C GLY A 49 7.36 6.42 13.96
N ARG A 50 6.49 7.39 14.27
CA ARG A 50 5.05 7.16 14.39
C ARG A 50 4.42 6.76 13.06
N ARG A 51 4.80 7.38 11.94
CA ARG A 51 4.29 7.04 10.61
C ARG A 51 4.77 5.65 10.16
N LEU A 52 6.03 5.29 10.43
CA LEU A 52 6.55 3.95 10.17
C LEU A 52 5.80 2.88 10.95
N ALA A 53 5.52 3.10 12.23
CA ALA A 53 4.73 2.19 13.04
C ALA A 53 3.29 2.06 12.51
N ARG A 54 2.67 3.17 12.14
CA ARG A 54 1.31 3.21 11.57
C ARG A 54 1.23 2.42 10.27
N ILE A 55 2.12 2.68 9.31
CA ILE A 55 2.07 2.00 8.00
C ILE A 55 2.29 0.49 8.14
N ARG A 56 3.16 0.07 9.06
CA ARG A 56 3.40 -1.34 9.39
C ARG A 56 2.13 -2.00 9.92
N SER A 57 1.40 -1.35 10.82
CA SER A 57 0.15 -1.88 11.36
C SER A 57 -0.95 -1.93 10.29
N GLN A 58 -1.00 -0.94 9.39
CA GLN A 58 -1.94 -0.93 8.27
C GLN A 58 -1.66 -2.07 7.27
N ALA A 59 -0.39 -2.38 7.00
CA ALA A 59 -0.02 -3.54 6.18
C ALA A 59 -0.45 -4.87 6.82
N ALA A 60 -0.33 -4.99 8.14
CA ALA A 60 -0.82 -6.15 8.89
C ALA A 60 -2.36 -6.28 8.80
N SER A 61 -3.08 -5.16 8.88
CA SER A 61 -4.54 -5.11 8.72
C SER A 61 -4.96 -5.54 7.31
N LEU A 62 -4.27 -5.05 6.28
CA LEU A 62 -4.51 -5.45 4.89
C LEU A 62 -4.30 -6.96 4.70
N ARG A 63 -3.25 -7.51 5.28
CA ARG A 63 -2.98 -8.96 5.25
C ARG A 63 -4.10 -9.77 5.94
N ALA A 64 -4.60 -9.30 7.08
CA ALA A 64 -5.72 -9.95 7.76
C ALA A 64 -7.01 -9.93 6.91
N MET A 65 -7.32 -8.80 6.26
CA MET A 65 -8.43 -8.67 5.33
C MET A 65 -8.29 -9.65 4.14
N THR A 66 -7.07 -9.80 3.63
CA THR A 66 -6.78 -10.73 2.53
C THR A 66 -7.03 -12.19 2.95
N TYR A 67 -6.56 -12.60 4.12
CA TYR A 67 -6.82 -13.96 4.64
C TYR A 67 -8.31 -14.21 4.86
N ALA A 68 -9.04 -13.25 5.41
CA ALA A 68 -10.48 -13.35 5.60
C ALA A 68 -11.21 -13.52 4.25
N THR A 69 -10.78 -12.77 3.22
CA THR A 69 -11.36 -12.87 1.87
C THR A 69 -11.02 -14.20 1.19
N ILE A 70 -9.78 -14.67 1.28
CA ILE A 70 -9.39 -15.99 0.75
C ILE A 70 -10.22 -17.09 1.42
N SER A 71 -10.34 -17.07 2.74
CA SER A 71 -11.13 -18.04 3.50
C SER A 71 -12.60 -18.04 3.12
N ARG A 72 -13.18 -16.86 2.84
CA ARG A 72 -14.57 -16.75 2.36
C ARG A 72 -14.72 -17.30 0.94
N ASN A 73 -13.82 -16.91 0.03
CA ASN A 73 -13.87 -17.36 -1.36
C ASN A 73 -13.66 -18.87 -1.49
N ALA A 74 -12.93 -19.51 -0.58
CA ALA A 74 -12.82 -20.96 -0.53
C ALA A 74 -14.15 -21.67 -0.23
N ARG A 75 -15.12 -20.95 0.35
CA ARG A 75 -16.45 -21.48 0.70
C ARG A 75 -17.56 -21.00 -0.25
N SER A 76 -17.27 -20.06 -1.15
CA SER A 76 -18.22 -19.50 -2.10
C SER A 76 -17.61 -19.44 -3.50
N PRO A 77 -18.31 -19.95 -4.54
CA PRO A 77 -17.79 -19.93 -5.90
C PRO A 77 -17.78 -18.54 -6.54
N LEU A 78 -18.38 -17.54 -5.88
CA LEU A 78 -18.52 -16.19 -6.42
C LEU A 78 -17.73 -15.20 -5.57
N PRO A 79 -16.77 -14.46 -6.18
CA PRO A 79 -16.07 -13.37 -5.49
C PRO A 79 -17.08 -12.28 -5.08
N GLY A 80 -16.99 -11.85 -3.82
CA GLY A 80 -17.78 -10.74 -3.31
C GLY A 80 -17.21 -9.37 -3.68
N PRO A 81 -17.86 -8.28 -3.27
CA PRO A 81 -17.41 -6.92 -3.52
C PRO A 81 -16.20 -6.50 -2.66
N GLU A 82 -15.75 -7.34 -1.74
CA GLU A 82 -14.65 -7.08 -0.80
C GLU A 82 -13.32 -6.84 -1.51
N GLY A 83 -13.14 -7.37 -2.73
CA GLY A 83 -11.99 -7.07 -3.57
C GLY A 83 -11.81 -5.57 -3.83
N SER A 84 -12.92 -4.82 -3.92
CA SER A 84 -12.89 -3.36 -4.06
C SER A 84 -12.39 -2.66 -2.79
N MET A 85 -12.75 -3.16 -1.60
CA MET A 85 -12.25 -2.64 -0.32
C MET A 85 -10.74 -2.85 -0.19
N MET A 86 -10.25 -4.06 -0.48
CA MET A 86 -8.82 -4.37 -0.44
C MET A 86 -8.03 -3.55 -1.45
N LYS A 87 -8.56 -3.41 -2.68
CA LYS A 87 -7.92 -2.62 -3.73
C LYS A 87 -7.80 -1.15 -3.33
N LEU A 88 -8.86 -0.55 -2.81
CA LEU A 88 -8.84 0.83 -2.34
C LEU A 88 -7.83 1.01 -1.22
N TYR A 89 -7.90 0.17 -0.18
CA TYR A 89 -7.00 0.23 0.98
C TYR A 89 -5.53 0.01 0.59
N TYR A 90 -5.25 -0.96 -0.29
CA TYR A 90 -3.90 -1.18 -0.83
C TYR A 90 -3.38 0.04 -1.58
N SER A 91 -4.20 0.66 -2.42
CA SER A 91 -3.78 1.82 -3.23
C SER A 91 -3.41 3.02 -2.35
N ASP A 92 -4.24 3.32 -1.34
CA ASP A 92 -4.00 4.41 -0.41
C ASP A 92 -2.73 4.14 0.43
N LEU A 93 -2.57 2.89 0.90
CA LEU A 93 -1.40 2.46 1.68
C LEU A 93 -0.11 2.51 0.85
N HIS A 94 -0.14 2.10 -0.43
CA HIS A 94 1.03 2.13 -1.30
C HIS A 94 1.47 3.56 -1.61
N GLN A 95 0.52 4.48 -1.83
CA GLN A 95 0.86 5.90 -1.99
C GLN A 95 1.45 6.51 -0.71
N GLU A 96 0.90 6.18 0.46
CA GLU A 96 1.46 6.64 1.73
C GLU A 96 2.87 6.09 1.96
N PHE A 97 3.09 4.81 1.62
CA PHE A 97 4.42 4.19 1.65
C PHE A 97 5.42 4.95 0.77
N GLY A 98 5.06 5.24 -0.48
CA GLY A 98 5.92 5.99 -1.39
C GLY A 98 6.28 7.39 -0.85
N ARG A 99 5.30 8.12 -0.31
CA ARG A 99 5.55 9.43 0.34
C ARG A 99 6.49 9.29 1.54
N LEU A 100 6.26 8.28 2.36
CA LEU A 100 7.11 8.03 3.54
C LEU A 100 8.54 7.64 3.15
N CYS A 101 8.74 6.93 2.04
CA CYS A 101 10.08 6.69 1.49
C CYS A 101 10.80 8.00 1.19
N MET A 102 10.14 8.95 0.53
CA MET A 102 10.73 10.25 0.20
C MET A 102 11.01 11.07 1.47
N ASP A 103 10.14 11.02 2.46
CA ASP A 103 10.32 11.76 3.71
C ASP A 103 11.47 11.19 4.56
N VAL A 104 11.67 9.86 4.56
CA VAL A 104 12.78 9.20 5.26
C VAL A 104 14.11 9.48 4.58
N LEU A 105 14.15 9.45 3.24
CA LEU A 105 15.37 9.58 2.46
C LEU A 105 15.74 11.05 2.15
N GLY A 106 14.75 11.95 2.20
CA GLY A 106 14.98 13.36 1.87
C GLY A 106 15.57 13.53 0.47
N VAL A 107 16.65 14.25 0.35
CA VAL A 107 17.33 14.53 -0.94
C VAL A 107 17.83 13.25 -1.62
N ASP A 108 18.28 12.27 -0.84
CA ASP A 108 18.78 10.99 -1.37
C ASP A 108 17.67 10.19 -2.07
N GLY A 109 16.40 10.40 -1.67
CA GLY A 109 15.24 9.83 -2.33
C GLY A 109 14.96 10.36 -3.74
N LEU A 110 15.57 11.46 -4.14
CA LEU A 110 15.44 12.04 -5.49
C LEU A 110 16.39 11.42 -6.50
N ALA A 111 17.36 10.63 -6.05
CA ALA A 111 18.33 10.00 -6.94
C ALA A 111 17.67 8.91 -7.80
N LEU A 112 17.80 9.04 -9.11
CA LEU A 112 17.40 8.06 -10.10
C LEU A 112 18.64 7.38 -10.65
N GLY A 113 18.76 6.08 -10.47
CA GLY A 113 19.89 5.32 -11.05
C GLY A 113 20.13 3.99 -10.33
N PRO A 114 20.81 3.05 -10.99
CA PRO A 114 21.02 1.70 -10.44
C PRO A 114 21.87 1.71 -9.15
N ASP A 115 22.67 2.76 -8.92
CA ASP A 115 23.60 2.81 -7.80
C ASP A 115 23.08 3.60 -6.58
N HIS A 116 21.92 4.26 -6.68
CA HIS A 116 21.41 5.19 -5.67
C HIS A 116 20.01 4.87 -5.15
N GLY A 117 19.68 3.61 -4.92
CA GLY A 117 18.41 3.26 -4.29
C GLY A 117 17.19 3.61 -5.16
N SER A 118 17.32 3.51 -6.48
CA SER A 118 16.29 3.77 -7.48
C SER A 118 14.95 3.08 -7.19
N ASP A 119 14.94 2.04 -6.36
CA ASP A 119 13.76 1.32 -5.92
C ASP A 119 12.77 2.22 -5.19
N TRP A 120 13.24 3.18 -4.37
CA TRP A 120 12.35 4.01 -3.55
C TRP A 120 11.63 5.08 -4.35
N THR A 121 12.34 5.76 -5.25
CA THR A 121 11.72 6.72 -6.18
C THR A 121 10.76 5.99 -7.13
N HIS A 122 11.13 4.78 -7.59
CA HIS A 122 10.25 3.95 -8.40
C HIS A 122 8.98 3.56 -7.63
N GLU A 123 9.08 3.14 -6.37
CA GLU A 123 7.92 2.81 -5.53
C GLU A 123 7.02 4.03 -5.31
N TYR A 124 7.59 5.23 -5.11
CA TYR A 124 6.82 6.47 -5.04
C TYR A 124 6.02 6.73 -6.31
N LEU A 125 6.68 6.69 -7.48
CA LEU A 125 6.04 6.94 -8.78
C LEU A 125 5.01 5.86 -9.11
N LYS A 126 5.32 4.60 -8.85
CA LYS A 126 4.44 3.46 -9.06
C LYS A 126 3.17 3.53 -8.20
N GLY A 127 3.26 4.11 -7.01
CA GLY A 127 2.12 4.30 -6.11
C GLY A 127 0.95 5.01 -6.79
N PHE A 128 1.19 5.96 -7.68
CA PHE A 128 0.12 6.66 -8.41
C PHE A 128 -0.64 5.75 -9.38
N SER A 129 0.03 4.83 -10.04
CA SER A 129 -0.60 3.88 -10.98
C SER A 129 -1.58 2.95 -10.27
N THR A 130 -1.35 2.64 -8.99
CA THR A 130 -2.20 1.73 -8.23
C THR A 130 -3.58 2.29 -7.92
N SER A 131 -3.74 3.61 -7.90
CA SER A 131 -5.05 4.26 -7.74
C SER A 131 -5.86 4.35 -9.03
N ILE A 132 -5.27 4.00 -10.18
CA ILE A 132 -5.90 4.04 -11.51
C ILE A 132 -6.18 2.61 -12.00
N GLY A 133 -5.18 1.74 -11.98
CA GLY A 133 -5.28 0.36 -12.44
C GLY A 133 -6.35 -0.44 -11.70
N GLY A 134 -7.12 -1.26 -12.40
CA GLY A 134 -8.23 -2.03 -11.83
C GLY A 134 -9.47 -1.20 -11.43
N GLY A 135 -9.53 0.07 -11.84
CA GLY A 135 -10.58 1.06 -11.55
C GLY A 135 -10.14 2.08 -10.52
N THR A 136 -10.49 3.36 -10.77
CA THR A 136 -10.08 4.47 -9.90
C THR A 136 -10.61 4.35 -8.47
N SER A 137 -10.02 5.10 -7.56
CA SER A 137 -10.46 5.11 -6.15
C SER A 137 -11.94 5.51 -6.02
N GLU A 138 -12.44 6.41 -6.87
CA GLU A 138 -13.85 6.82 -6.92
C GLU A 138 -14.75 5.65 -7.34
N ILE A 139 -14.36 4.92 -8.38
CA ILE A 139 -15.08 3.72 -8.83
C ILE A 139 -15.12 2.66 -7.72
N GLN A 140 -14.01 2.47 -6.99
CA GLN A 140 -13.99 1.52 -5.88
C GLN A 140 -14.93 1.97 -4.75
N ARG A 141 -14.95 3.28 -4.41
CA ARG A 141 -15.88 3.83 -3.40
C ARG A 141 -17.34 3.66 -3.81
N ASN A 142 -17.67 3.89 -5.09
CA ASN A 142 -19.03 3.65 -5.61
C ASN A 142 -19.42 2.17 -5.48
N ILE A 143 -18.53 1.24 -5.87
CA ILE A 143 -18.80 -0.19 -5.72
C ILE A 143 -19.01 -0.59 -4.26
N ILE A 144 -18.20 -0.04 -3.35
CA ILE A 144 -18.33 -0.29 -1.91
C ILE A 144 -19.65 0.29 -1.40
N GLY A 145 -19.97 1.53 -1.74
CA GLY A 145 -21.21 2.19 -1.36
C GLY A 145 -22.44 1.38 -1.80
N GLU A 146 -22.50 1.05 -3.09
CA GLU A 146 -23.66 0.35 -3.67
C GLU A 146 -23.75 -1.12 -3.22
N ARG A 147 -22.65 -1.88 -3.25
CA ARG A 147 -22.69 -3.35 -3.13
C ARG A 147 -22.33 -3.88 -1.74
N VAL A 148 -21.63 -3.12 -0.93
CA VAL A 148 -21.28 -3.49 0.45
C VAL A 148 -22.22 -2.83 1.43
N LEU A 149 -22.43 -1.50 1.27
CA LEU A 149 -23.24 -0.71 2.19
C LEU A 149 -24.72 -0.59 1.79
N GLY A 150 -25.09 -1.00 0.56
CA GLY A 150 -26.49 -0.91 0.07
C GLY A 150 -26.97 0.52 -0.12
N LEU A 151 -26.08 1.48 -0.33
CA LEU A 151 -26.46 2.88 -0.56
C LEU A 151 -27.10 3.06 -1.95
N PRO A 152 -28.02 4.01 -2.12
CA PRO A 152 -28.59 4.34 -3.43
C PRO A 152 -27.50 4.92 -4.35
N ARG A 153 -27.71 4.76 -5.67
CA ARG A 153 -26.89 5.36 -6.73
C ARG A 153 -27.08 6.87 -6.80
#